data_bcc109d75b882379cf553fd1a3c6c399
#
_entry.id   bcc109d75b882379cf553fd1a3c6c399
#
_cell.length_a   1.000
_cell.length_b   1.000
_cell.length_c   1.000
_cell.angle_alpha   90.00
_cell.angle_beta   90.00
_cell.angle_gamma   90.00
#
_symmetry.space_group_name_H-M   'P 1'
#
loop_
_entity.id
_entity.type
_entity.pdbx_description
1 polymer ?
#
loop_
_entity_poly.entity_id
_entity_poly.type
_entity_poly.pdbx_seq_one_letter_code
_entity_poly.pdbx_strand_id
1 'polypeptide(L)'
;MKYEAIDSKLFVKNRHNFSKFLKPNSLAIFNSNDIMPTNADGTMPFRQNNDLFHLSGVDQEESILLIFPDAKSEKHREILFLKETNAHIAVWEGAKLDKKQAYQTSGIQTVYWLDEFEAVLKDLVHEAKHVYLNTNEHLRAKIEVETRDARFGKWIRETYPDQNYELSAPIMHKIRAVKDDVEIALIQKACDLTESAFRKILKTIKPGVMEYEIEADVIHEFIRNRSRGFAYTPIIASGKNACVLHYIENNCECKEGDVILMDFGAEYANYASDMTRCVPVSGKFTPRQKDVYNAVLRVMKAAKKLLVPGTLLNEYHEEVGKLMEKELIQLGLITDEDVANQSPELPAYKKYFMHGTSHYLGLDVHDVGSWTEPIEAGMVFTCEPGIYIPEENLGIRLENDILVTENGPVD
;
A
#
# COMPACT_ATOMS: atom_id res chain seq x y z
N MET A 1 12.25 -14.82 6.82
CA MET A 1 11.62 -14.01 5.78
C MET A 1 11.58 -14.80 4.46
N LYS A 2 10.53 -14.65 3.65
CA LYS A 2 10.45 -15.32 2.32
C LYS A 2 11.25 -14.57 1.26
N TYR A 3 11.23 -13.25 1.30
CA TYR A 3 11.92 -12.37 0.35
C TYR A 3 13.46 -12.32 0.60
N GLU A 4 14.19 -11.81 -0.35
CA GLU A 4 15.63 -11.60 -0.24
C GLU A 4 15.96 -10.45 0.70
N ALA A 5 17.09 -10.55 1.41
CA ALA A 5 17.51 -9.53 2.36
C ALA A 5 17.68 -8.17 1.65
N ILE A 6 17.09 -7.13 2.24
CA ILE A 6 17.25 -5.75 1.78
C ILE A 6 18.55 -5.18 2.36
N ASP A 7 19.31 -4.40 1.59
CA ASP A 7 20.51 -3.73 2.09
C ASP A 7 20.12 -2.74 3.21
N SER A 8 20.71 -2.92 4.39
CA SER A 8 20.45 -2.07 5.56
C SER A 8 20.75 -0.59 5.34
N LYS A 9 21.53 -0.25 4.31
CA LYS A 9 21.79 1.15 3.91
C LYS A 9 20.52 1.91 3.58
N LEU A 10 19.49 1.25 3.03
CA LEU A 10 18.19 1.85 2.82
C LEU A 10 17.61 2.39 4.14
N PHE A 11 17.55 1.56 5.15
CA PHE A 11 16.96 1.90 6.45
C PHE A 11 17.78 2.96 7.19
N VAL A 12 19.11 2.92 7.08
CA VAL A 12 19.99 3.99 7.59
C VAL A 12 19.70 5.33 6.91
N LYS A 13 19.54 5.33 5.57
CA LYS A 13 19.17 6.53 4.80
C LYS A 13 17.78 7.04 5.21
N ASN A 14 16.81 6.16 5.38
CA ASN A 14 15.45 6.52 5.75
C ASN A 14 15.41 7.18 7.15
N ARG A 15 16.09 6.62 8.15
CA ARG A 15 16.21 7.24 9.47
C ARG A 15 16.93 8.59 9.43
N HIS A 16 17.99 8.69 8.62
CA HIS A 16 18.67 9.97 8.41
C HIS A 16 17.71 11.01 7.79
N ASN A 17 16.91 10.62 6.79
CA ASN A 17 15.94 11.52 6.17
C ASN A 17 14.84 11.92 7.16
N PHE A 18 14.32 10.99 7.96
CA PHE A 18 13.35 11.27 9.01
C PHE A 18 13.91 12.29 10.03
N SER A 19 15.14 12.08 10.48
CA SER A 19 15.80 12.92 11.49
C SER A 19 15.94 14.39 11.07
N LYS A 20 16.03 14.68 9.77
CA LYS A 20 16.12 16.07 9.25
C LYS A 20 14.89 16.92 9.54
N PHE A 21 13.73 16.30 9.75
CA PHE A 21 12.47 16.99 10.01
C PHE A 21 12.12 17.08 11.48
N LEU A 22 12.89 16.45 12.35
CA LEU A 22 12.67 16.54 13.79
C LEU A 22 13.07 17.91 14.33
N LYS A 23 12.30 18.40 15.29
CA LYS A 23 12.71 19.55 16.11
C LYS A 23 13.99 19.22 16.89
N PRO A 24 14.84 20.20 17.23
CA PRO A 24 16.01 19.93 18.07
C PRO A 24 15.65 19.28 19.41
N ASN A 25 16.49 18.34 19.86
CA ASN A 25 16.30 17.54 21.08
C ASN A 25 14.98 16.72 21.09
N SER A 26 14.70 16.06 20.00
CA SER A 26 13.50 15.22 19.84
C SER A 26 13.80 13.74 19.91
N LEU A 27 12.96 13.02 20.68
CA LEU A 27 12.89 11.57 20.73
C LEU A 27 11.67 11.11 19.92
N ALA A 28 11.85 10.28 18.91
CA ALA A 28 10.76 9.64 18.16
C ALA A 28 10.64 8.16 18.50
N ILE A 29 9.40 7.66 18.61
CA ILE A 29 9.08 6.31 19.07
C ILE A 29 8.14 5.65 18.06
N PHE A 30 8.52 4.44 17.59
CA PHE A 30 7.73 3.63 16.67
C PHE A 30 7.53 2.23 17.24
N ASN A 31 6.29 1.76 17.29
CA ASN A 31 5.97 0.42 17.75
C ASN A 31 5.65 -0.50 16.55
N SER A 32 5.94 -1.80 16.72
CA SER A 32 5.37 -2.83 15.84
C SER A 32 3.86 -2.88 15.97
N ASN A 33 3.18 -3.45 14.97
CA ASN A 33 1.78 -3.81 15.11
C ASN A 33 1.57 -4.90 16.18
N ASP A 34 0.31 -5.10 16.55
CA ASP A 34 -0.10 -6.20 17.42
C ASP A 34 -0.10 -7.54 16.67
N ILE A 35 0.04 -8.61 17.42
CA ILE A 35 -0.34 -9.95 17.01
C ILE A 35 -1.86 -10.04 17.23
N MET A 36 -2.63 -10.04 16.13
CA MET A 36 -4.09 -10.07 16.21
C MET A 36 -4.59 -11.50 16.45
N PRO A 37 -5.37 -11.75 17.52
CA PRO A 37 -5.93 -13.06 17.79
C PRO A 37 -7.06 -13.39 16.79
N THR A 38 -7.26 -14.69 16.51
CA THR A 38 -8.47 -15.20 15.88
C THR A 38 -9.53 -15.51 16.98
N ASN A 39 -9.70 -16.78 17.35
CA ASN A 39 -10.71 -17.14 18.35
C ASN A 39 -10.08 -17.74 19.63
N ALA A 40 -9.44 -18.92 19.53
CA ALA A 40 -8.85 -19.59 20.67
C ALA A 40 -7.39 -19.09 20.89
N ASP A 41 -6.42 -19.91 20.57
CA ASP A 41 -4.99 -19.62 20.66
C ASP A 41 -4.34 -19.28 19.29
N GLY A 42 -5.14 -19.25 18.24
CA GLY A 42 -4.70 -18.91 16.90
C GLY A 42 -4.56 -17.39 16.70
N THR A 43 -3.67 -17.02 15.78
CA THR A 43 -3.45 -15.63 15.40
C THR A 43 -3.61 -15.43 13.90
N MET A 44 -3.98 -14.20 13.51
CA MET A 44 -3.90 -13.77 12.11
C MET A 44 -2.42 -13.65 11.69
N PRO A 45 -2.11 -13.80 10.39
CA PRO A 45 -0.76 -13.53 9.91
C PRO A 45 -0.30 -12.14 10.33
N PHE A 46 0.88 -12.08 10.96
CA PHE A 46 1.45 -10.79 11.39
C PHE A 46 1.85 -9.94 10.18
N ARG A 47 1.49 -8.65 10.24
CA ARG A 47 1.98 -7.63 9.32
C ARG A 47 2.59 -6.50 10.13
N GLN A 48 3.81 -6.12 9.78
CA GLN A 48 4.55 -5.07 10.49
C GLN A 48 3.90 -3.70 10.29
N ASN A 49 4.09 -2.81 11.27
CA ASN A 49 3.84 -1.38 11.09
C ASN A 49 4.76 -0.83 10.01
N ASN A 50 4.18 -0.23 8.98
CA ASN A 50 4.93 0.18 7.79
C ASN A 50 5.94 1.28 8.07
N ASP A 51 5.68 2.18 9.03
CA ASP A 51 6.64 3.22 9.41
C ASP A 51 7.85 2.63 10.14
N LEU A 52 7.62 1.71 11.08
CA LEU A 52 8.70 0.97 11.74
C LEU A 52 9.50 0.16 10.71
N PHE A 53 8.83 -0.52 9.77
CA PHE A 53 9.50 -1.26 8.72
C PHE A 53 10.34 -0.34 7.81
N HIS A 54 9.77 0.77 7.34
CA HIS A 54 10.46 1.75 6.50
C HIS A 54 11.74 2.30 7.15
N LEU A 55 11.71 2.47 8.48
CA LEU A 55 12.83 3.00 9.24
C LEU A 55 13.84 1.94 9.69
N SER A 56 13.48 0.65 9.76
CA SER A 56 14.34 -0.38 10.38
C SER A 56 14.55 -1.64 9.54
N GLY A 57 13.65 -1.96 8.62
CA GLY A 57 13.61 -3.24 7.92
C GLY A 57 13.25 -4.44 8.80
N VAL A 58 12.91 -4.20 10.07
CA VAL A 58 12.55 -5.24 11.02
C VAL A 58 11.10 -5.67 10.79
N ASP A 59 10.93 -6.91 10.37
CA ASP A 59 9.65 -7.52 10.04
C ASP A 59 9.32 -8.60 11.09
N GLN A 60 9.26 -8.16 12.34
CA GLN A 60 9.04 -9.00 13.52
C GLN A 60 8.15 -8.26 14.52
N GLU A 61 7.21 -9.00 15.11
CA GLU A 61 6.36 -8.50 16.18
C GLU A 61 7.16 -8.13 17.42
N GLU A 62 6.52 -7.44 18.36
CA GLU A 62 7.08 -7.05 19.66
C GLU A 62 8.44 -6.35 19.53
N SER A 63 8.51 -5.41 18.56
CA SER A 63 9.67 -4.55 18.37
C SER A 63 9.31 -3.07 18.55
N ILE A 64 10.29 -2.29 19.02
CA ILE A 64 10.17 -0.83 19.22
C ILE A 64 11.44 -0.17 18.68
N LEU A 65 11.29 0.92 17.94
CA LEU A 65 12.39 1.74 17.45
C LEU A 65 12.37 3.11 18.14
N LEU A 66 13.51 3.53 18.69
CA LEU A 66 13.73 4.88 19.17
C LEU A 66 14.75 5.60 18.29
N ILE A 67 14.46 6.85 17.94
CA ILE A 67 15.37 7.74 17.20
C ILE A 67 15.50 9.06 17.97
N PHE A 68 16.71 9.37 18.43
CA PHE A 68 17.01 10.60 19.17
C PHE A 68 18.35 11.17 18.71
N PRO A 69 18.39 11.92 17.57
CA PRO A 69 19.65 12.37 16.96
C PRO A 69 20.54 13.19 17.90
N ASP A 70 19.94 13.98 18.77
CA ASP A 70 20.63 14.87 19.71
C ASP A 70 20.92 14.22 21.09
N ALA A 71 20.72 12.89 21.23
CA ALA A 71 21.01 12.21 22.49
C ALA A 71 22.45 12.41 22.91
N LYS A 72 22.68 12.68 24.20
CA LYS A 72 24.02 12.90 24.79
C LYS A 72 24.95 11.72 24.56
N SER A 73 24.42 10.52 24.68
CA SER A 73 25.14 9.29 24.37
C SER A 73 24.91 8.88 22.93
N GLU A 74 25.97 8.68 22.14
CA GLU A 74 25.85 8.19 20.76
C GLU A 74 25.10 6.85 20.65
N LYS A 75 25.23 6.00 21.66
CA LYS A 75 24.52 4.72 21.76
C LYS A 75 22.99 4.90 21.83
N HIS A 76 22.53 6.06 22.22
CA HIS A 76 21.09 6.35 22.39
C HIS A 76 20.48 7.12 21.21
N ARG A 77 21.30 7.40 20.15
CA ARG A 77 20.77 8.11 18.97
C ARG A 77 19.83 7.26 18.14
N GLU A 78 20.09 5.96 18.08
CA GLU A 78 19.20 4.97 17.43
C GLU A 78 19.21 3.70 18.27
N ILE A 79 18.06 3.25 18.71
CA ILE A 79 17.90 2.07 19.56
C ILE A 79 16.77 1.20 19.02
N LEU A 80 17.06 -0.09 18.88
CA LEU A 80 16.05 -1.09 18.55
C LEU A 80 15.83 -2.01 19.75
N PHE A 81 14.57 -2.19 20.12
CA PHE A 81 14.16 -3.17 21.14
C PHE A 81 13.46 -4.34 20.47
N LEU A 82 13.80 -5.54 20.87
CA LEU A 82 13.25 -6.79 20.35
C LEU A 82 12.83 -7.69 21.51
N LYS A 83 11.81 -8.51 21.27
CA LYS A 83 11.51 -9.63 22.14
C LYS A 83 12.75 -10.52 22.29
N GLU A 84 13.12 -10.87 23.52
CA GLU A 84 14.22 -11.78 23.77
C GLU A 84 13.98 -13.14 23.07
N THR A 85 15.04 -13.67 22.51
CA THR A 85 15.04 -15.02 21.92
C THR A 85 16.24 -15.82 22.40
N ASN A 86 16.04 -17.10 22.52
CA ASN A 86 17.07 -18.10 22.81
C ASN A 86 16.67 -19.47 22.25
N ALA A 87 17.56 -20.45 22.32
CA ALA A 87 17.34 -21.77 21.76
C ALA A 87 16.06 -22.49 22.32
N HIS A 88 15.71 -22.23 23.57
CA HIS A 88 14.49 -22.82 24.17
C HIS A 88 13.23 -22.16 23.62
N ILE A 89 13.18 -20.82 23.53
CA ILE A 89 12.05 -20.09 22.96
C ILE A 89 11.88 -20.47 21.48
N ALA A 90 12.96 -20.60 20.73
CA ALA A 90 12.95 -20.92 19.32
C ALA A 90 12.29 -22.28 18.99
N VAL A 91 12.27 -23.22 19.95
CA VAL A 91 11.56 -24.51 19.78
C VAL A 91 10.06 -24.32 19.67
N TRP A 92 9.49 -23.32 20.35
CA TRP A 92 8.05 -23.05 20.40
C TRP A 92 7.59 -21.98 19.42
N GLU A 93 8.36 -20.90 19.34
CA GLU A 93 7.96 -19.69 18.60
C GLU A 93 8.65 -19.55 17.22
N GLY A 94 9.57 -20.48 16.89
CA GLY A 94 10.42 -20.34 15.72
C GLY A 94 11.60 -19.39 15.92
N ALA A 95 12.42 -19.24 14.89
CA ALA A 95 13.58 -18.37 14.93
C ALA A 95 13.15 -16.89 14.87
N LYS A 96 13.55 -16.10 15.87
CA LYS A 96 13.43 -14.64 15.93
C LYS A 96 14.82 -14.01 15.70
N LEU A 97 14.83 -12.72 15.37
CA LEU A 97 16.08 -11.98 15.21
C LEU A 97 16.85 -11.92 16.55
N ASP A 98 18.10 -12.35 16.54
CA ASP A 98 19.04 -12.01 17.61
C ASP A 98 19.60 -10.58 17.41
N LYS A 99 20.34 -10.07 18.41
CA LYS A 99 20.88 -8.69 18.35
C LYS A 99 21.81 -8.48 17.15
N LYS A 100 22.58 -9.50 16.72
CA LYS A 100 23.46 -9.44 15.56
C LYS A 100 22.68 -9.41 14.24
N GLN A 101 21.69 -10.25 14.11
CA GLN A 101 20.81 -10.29 12.94
C GLN A 101 20.02 -8.99 12.82
N ALA A 102 19.52 -8.43 13.93
CA ALA A 102 18.85 -7.13 13.97
C ALA A 102 19.75 -6.00 13.48
N TYR A 103 21.01 -5.97 13.90
CA TYR A 103 22.02 -5.04 13.38
C TYR A 103 22.22 -5.23 11.86
N GLN A 104 22.36 -6.45 11.40
CA GLN A 104 22.55 -6.74 9.97
C GLN A 104 21.35 -6.29 9.12
N THR A 105 20.14 -6.42 9.66
CA THR A 105 18.91 -6.02 9.00
C THR A 105 18.74 -4.50 8.96
N SER A 106 18.95 -3.83 10.10
CA SER A 106 18.58 -2.43 10.28
C SER A 106 19.75 -1.42 10.19
N GLY A 107 20.98 -1.90 10.38
CA GLY A 107 22.15 -1.05 10.58
C GLY A 107 22.20 -0.38 11.96
N ILE A 108 21.26 -0.63 12.87
CA ILE A 108 21.21 -0.06 14.21
C ILE A 108 22.16 -0.82 15.13
N GLN A 109 23.16 -0.12 15.70
CA GLN A 109 24.18 -0.75 16.55
C GLN A 109 23.69 -1.07 17.96
N THR A 110 22.80 -0.26 18.51
CA THR A 110 22.28 -0.44 19.86
C THR A 110 20.98 -1.24 19.80
N VAL A 111 21.05 -2.50 20.19
CA VAL A 111 19.91 -3.42 20.26
C VAL A 111 19.76 -3.92 21.68
N TYR A 112 18.62 -3.65 22.28
CA TYR A 112 18.22 -4.11 23.61
C TYR A 112 17.12 -5.17 23.52
N TRP A 113 16.93 -5.92 24.62
CA TRP A 113 15.72 -6.73 24.79
C TRP A 113 14.55 -5.87 25.27
N LEU A 114 13.33 -6.28 25.00
CA LEU A 114 12.14 -5.48 25.24
C LEU A 114 11.88 -5.21 26.73
N ASP A 115 12.35 -6.08 27.63
CA ASP A 115 12.26 -5.90 29.08
C ASP A 115 13.11 -4.73 29.60
N GLU A 116 14.14 -4.29 28.83
CA GLU A 116 14.95 -3.12 29.15
C GLU A 116 14.27 -1.79 28.73
N PHE A 117 13.14 -1.84 27.96
CA PHE A 117 12.55 -0.68 27.30
C PHE A 117 12.15 0.44 28.24
N GLU A 118 11.36 0.15 29.30
CA GLU A 118 10.84 1.19 30.19
C GLU A 118 11.97 1.92 30.93
N ALA A 119 13.01 1.20 31.35
CA ALA A 119 14.16 1.80 32.04
C ALA A 119 14.94 2.76 31.12
N VAL A 120 15.21 2.34 29.88
CA VAL A 120 15.90 3.18 28.91
C VAL A 120 15.03 4.35 28.47
N LEU A 121 13.74 4.12 28.19
CA LEU A 121 12.81 5.18 27.79
C LEU A 121 12.71 6.28 28.82
N LYS A 122 12.61 5.95 30.12
CA LYS A 122 12.53 6.90 31.22
C LYS A 122 13.65 7.94 31.15
N ASP A 123 14.88 7.50 30.95
CA ASP A 123 16.04 8.39 30.93
C ASP A 123 16.00 9.30 29.69
N LEU A 124 15.62 8.74 28.52
CA LEU A 124 15.57 9.46 27.26
C LEU A 124 14.43 10.48 27.20
N VAL A 125 13.25 10.16 27.74
CA VAL A 125 12.13 11.09 27.83
C VAL A 125 12.50 12.31 28.69
N HIS A 126 13.22 12.12 29.79
CA HIS A 126 13.68 13.25 30.63
C HIS A 126 14.78 14.08 29.94
N GLU A 127 15.54 13.49 29.02
CA GLU A 127 16.55 14.21 28.23
C GLU A 127 15.93 15.00 27.09
N ALA A 128 14.86 14.47 26.47
CA ALA A 128 14.21 15.05 25.31
C ALA A 128 13.38 16.29 25.64
N LYS A 129 13.27 17.23 24.70
CA LYS A 129 12.36 18.37 24.76
C LYS A 129 11.03 18.09 24.07
N HIS A 130 11.06 17.26 23.05
CA HIS A 130 9.91 16.87 22.26
C HIS A 130 9.86 15.35 22.12
N VAL A 131 8.68 14.76 22.18
CA VAL A 131 8.46 13.34 21.99
C VAL A 131 7.53 13.14 20.80
N TYR A 132 8.06 12.58 19.72
CA TYR A 132 7.28 12.24 18.51
C TYR A 132 6.66 10.87 18.67
N LEU A 133 5.35 10.81 18.51
CA LEU A 133 4.58 9.57 18.57
C LEU A 133 4.03 9.23 17.20
N ASN A 134 4.06 7.94 16.87
CA ASN A 134 3.45 7.44 15.66
C ASN A 134 1.95 7.22 15.87
N THR A 135 1.16 7.57 14.84
CA THR A 135 -0.29 7.33 14.78
C THR A 135 -0.70 7.09 13.35
N ASN A 136 -1.77 6.35 13.13
CA ASN A 136 -2.31 6.16 11.78
C ASN A 136 -3.19 7.36 11.41
N GLU A 137 -2.63 8.29 10.64
CA GLU A 137 -3.30 9.50 10.14
C GLU A 137 -3.73 9.35 8.65
N HIS A 138 -3.82 8.12 8.15
CA HIS A 138 -4.24 7.89 6.77
C HIS A 138 -5.71 8.29 6.57
N LEU A 139 -6.00 9.09 5.53
CA LEU A 139 -7.33 9.67 5.27
C LEU A 139 -8.46 8.65 5.11
N ARG A 140 -8.15 7.44 4.65
CA ARG A 140 -9.10 6.34 4.48
C ARG A 140 -9.16 5.40 5.69
N ALA A 141 -8.35 5.64 6.75
CA ALA A 141 -8.31 4.75 7.90
C ALA A 141 -9.66 4.75 8.65
N LYS A 142 -10.15 3.53 8.93
CA LYS A 142 -11.29 3.29 9.83
C LYS A 142 -10.76 2.43 10.97
N ILE A 143 -10.42 3.07 12.08
CA ILE A 143 -9.80 2.40 13.23
C ILE A 143 -10.89 2.08 14.23
N GLU A 144 -11.48 0.88 14.14
CA GLU A 144 -12.44 0.37 15.10
C GLU A 144 -11.76 -0.29 16.31
N VAL A 145 -10.61 -0.95 16.07
CA VAL A 145 -9.79 -1.58 17.10
C VAL A 145 -8.61 -0.68 17.41
N GLU A 146 -8.46 -0.30 18.67
CA GLU A 146 -7.39 0.57 19.12
C GLU A 146 -6.01 -0.04 18.82
N THR A 147 -5.17 0.67 18.07
CA THR A 147 -3.83 0.21 17.67
C THR A 147 -2.86 0.23 18.85
N ARG A 148 -1.75 -0.52 18.72
CA ARG A 148 -0.67 -0.51 19.70
C ARG A 148 -0.09 0.89 19.89
N ASP A 149 0.13 1.64 18.81
CA ASP A 149 0.61 3.03 18.88
C ASP A 149 -0.37 3.95 19.63
N ALA A 150 -1.68 3.77 19.42
CA ALA A 150 -2.69 4.56 20.13
C ALA A 150 -2.69 4.28 21.65
N ARG A 151 -2.62 3.00 22.05
CA ARG A 151 -2.51 2.60 23.47
C ARG A 151 -1.21 3.10 24.08
N PHE A 152 -0.10 2.96 23.37
CA PHE A 152 1.19 3.48 23.78
C PHE A 152 1.16 5.01 23.94
N GLY A 153 0.54 5.71 23.00
CA GLY A 153 0.40 7.16 23.03
C GLY A 153 -0.41 7.67 24.23
N LYS A 154 -1.43 6.91 24.71
CA LYS A 154 -2.15 7.22 25.95
C LYS A 154 -1.25 7.00 27.16
N TRP A 155 -0.66 5.80 27.25
CA TRP A 155 0.21 5.43 28.37
C TRP A 155 1.36 6.41 28.58
N ILE A 156 2.07 6.81 27.51
CA ILE A 156 3.24 7.69 27.64
C ILE A 156 2.83 9.10 28.06
N ARG A 157 1.69 9.63 27.58
CA ARG A 157 1.18 10.94 27.98
C ARG A 157 0.72 10.96 29.43
N GLU A 158 0.16 9.86 29.92
CA GLU A 158 -0.22 9.71 31.34
C GLU A 158 1.02 9.58 32.24
N THR A 159 2.06 8.87 31.79
CA THR A 159 3.30 8.64 32.53
C THR A 159 4.21 9.87 32.55
N TYR A 160 4.25 10.65 31.47
CA TYR A 160 5.11 11.84 31.33
C TYR A 160 4.30 13.06 30.86
N PRO A 161 3.38 13.58 31.67
CA PRO A 161 2.41 14.60 31.27
C PRO A 161 3.04 15.96 30.93
N ASP A 162 4.25 16.24 31.38
CA ASP A 162 4.93 17.54 31.18
C ASP A 162 5.74 17.59 29.86
N GLN A 163 5.71 16.52 29.02
CA GLN A 163 6.43 16.48 27.75
C GLN A 163 5.67 17.17 26.61
N ASN A 164 6.41 17.70 25.64
CA ASN A 164 5.85 18.23 24.42
C ASN A 164 5.68 17.12 23.37
N TYR A 165 4.45 16.72 23.11
CA TYR A 165 4.14 15.65 22.18
C TYR A 165 3.90 16.17 20.76
N GLU A 166 4.51 15.51 19.78
CA GLU A 166 4.44 15.79 18.35
C GLU A 166 3.98 14.54 17.57
N LEU A 167 3.53 14.71 16.33
CA LEU A 167 3.12 13.61 15.46
C LEU A 167 4.23 13.25 14.45
N SER A 168 4.57 11.97 14.35
CA SER A 168 5.49 11.46 13.33
C SER A 168 4.85 11.34 11.94
N ALA A 169 3.54 11.13 11.87
CA ALA A 169 2.83 10.82 10.64
C ALA A 169 3.05 11.83 9.49
N PRO A 170 3.02 13.17 9.69
CA PRO A 170 3.28 14.11 8.60
C PRO A 170 4.68 13.95 7.99
N ILE A 171 5.69 13.62 8.81
CA ILE A 171 7.06 13.37 8.35
C ILE A 171 7.09 12.04 7.58
N MET A 172 6.49 10.99 8.14
CA MET A 172 6.44 9.67 7.50
C MET A 172 5.72 9.71 6.16
N HIS A 173 4.59 10.41 6.07
CA HIS A 173 3.87 10.59 4.80
C HIS A 173 4.75 11.24 3.73
N LYS A 174 5.53 12.26 4.11
CA LYS A 174 6.43 12.95 3.19
C LYS A 174 7.58 12.06 2.71
N ILE A 175 8.30 11.39 3.62
CA ILE A 175 9.48 10.60 3.26
C ILE A 175 9.13 9.27 2.58
N ARG A 176 7.96 8.68 2.86
CA ARG A 176 7.47 7.46 2.20
C ARG A 176 6.90 7.73 0.81
N ALA A 177 6.38 8.95 0.56
CA ALA A 177 5.80 9.28 -0.74
C ALA A 177 6.85 9.18 -1.87
N VAL A 178 8.07 9.68 -1.65
CA VAL A 178 9.17 9.63 -2.63
C VAL A 178 10.05 8.42 -2.35
N LYS A 179 10.02 7.44 -3.25
CA LYS A 179 10.70 6.16 -3.11
C LYS A 179 12.18 6.24 -3.47
N ASP A 180 13.01 5.50 -2.71
CA ASP A 180 14.40 5.22 -3.08
C ASP A 180 14.46 4.20 -4.24
N ASP A 181 15.58 4.16 -4.98
CA ASP A 181 15.78 3.20 -6.07
C ASP A 181 15.63 1.74 -5.60
N VAL A 182 16.01 1.44 -4.35
CA VAL A 182 15.85 0.10 -3.76
C VAL A 182 14.36 -0.20 -3.54
N GLU A 183 13.58 0.77 -3.06
CA GLU A 183 12.13 0.62 -2.89
C GLU A 183 11.43 0.44 -4.23
N ILE A 184 11.82 1.21 -5.25
CA ILE A 184 11.31 1.07 -6.63
C ILE A 184 11.60 -0.34 -7.16
N ALA A 185 12.81 -0.88 -6.93
CA ALA A 185 13.15 -2.23 -7.35
C ALA A 185 12.30 -3.30 -6.64
N LEU A 186 11.92 -3.09 -5.37
CA LEU A 186 11.03 -4.00 -4.64
C LEU A 186 9.58 -3.94 -5.15
N ILE A 187 9.08 -2.74 -5.45
CA ILE A 187 7.77 -2.56 -6.10
C ILE A 187 7.79 -3.22 -7.48
N GLN A 188 8.82 -2.99 -8.30
CA GLN A 188 8.98 -3.64 -9.60
C GLN A 188 8.94 -5.17 -9.47
N LYS A 189 9.58 -5.72 -8.44
CA LYS A 189 9.53 -7.17 -8.18
C LYS A 189 8.11 -7.65 -7.86
N ALA A 190 7.33 -6.88 -7.12
CA ALA A 190 5.92 -7.19 -6.87
C ALA A 190 5.10 -7.12 -8.17
N CYS A 191 5.32 -6.11 -9.03
CA CYS A 191 4.70 -5.99 -10.36
C CYS A 191 5.06 -7.18 -11.27
N ASP A 192 6.33 -7.60 -11.31
CA ASP A 192 6.79 -8.76 -12.10
C ASP A 192 6.09 -10.05 -11.67
N LEU A 193 5.86 -10.24 -10.37
CA LEU A 193 5.11 -11.38 -9.83
C LEU A 193 3.65 -11.35 -10.25
N THR A 194 3.05 -10.16 -10.21
CA THR A 194 1.66 -9.94 -10.62
C THR A 194 1.48 -10.20 -12.11
N GLU A 195 2.40 -9.70 -12.95
CA GLU A 195 2.40 -10.00 -14.39
C GLU A 195 2.56 -11.50 -14.67
N SER A 196 3.48 -12.18 -13.98
CA SER A 196 3.69 -13.63 -14.12
C SER A 196 2.42 -14.40 -13.81
N ALA A 197 1.74 -14.07 -12.70
CA ALA A 197 0.47 -14.69 -12.32
C ALA A 197 -0.61 -14.43 -13.38
N PHE A 198 -0.75 -13.18 -13.85
CA PHE A 198 -1.71 -12.83 -14.88
C PHE A 198 -1.49 -13.64 -16.17
N ARG A 199 -0.25 -13.72 -16.66
CA ARG A 199 0.08 -14.52 -17.86
C ARG A 199 -0.24 -16.00 -17.70
N LYS A 200 -0.13 -16.53 -16.49
CA LYS A 200 -0.46 -17.92 -16.19
C LYS A 200 -1.96 -18.15 -16.25
N ILE A 201 -2.77 -17.32 -15.59
CA ILE A 201 -4.22 -17.49 -15.52
C ILE A 201 -4.93 -17.28 -16.86
N LEU A 202 -4.35 -16.52 -17.80
CA LEU A 202 -4.89 -16.39 -19.16
C LEU A 202 -5.08 -17.74 -19.86
N LYS A 203 -4.39 -18.80 -19.40
CA LYS A 203 -4.50 -20.16 -19.97
C LYS A 203 -5.63 -20.98 -19.34
N THR A 204 -6.08 -20.57 -18.14
CA THR A 204 -7.14 -21.24 -17.35
C THR A 204 -8.50 -20.62 -17.56
N ILE A 205 -8.57 -19.36 -17.90
CA ILE A 205 -9.84 -18.63 -18.12
C ILE A 205 -10.57 -19.21 -19.33
N LYS A 206 -11.76 -19.74 -19.07
CA LYS A 206 -12.70 -20.30 -20.06
C LYS A 206 -14.09 -20.40 -19.46
N PRO A 207 -15.16 -20.54 -20.27
CA PRO A 207 -16.49 -20.81 -19.73
C PRO A 207 -16.51 -22.04 -18.82
N GLY A 208 -17.17 -21.92 -17.67
CA GLY A 208 -17.29 -22.97 -16.65
C GLY A 208 -16.24 -22.95 -15.56
N VAL A 209 -15.18 -22.12 -15.66
CA VAL A 209 -14.22 -21.94 -14.56
C VAL A 209 -14.84 -21.09 -13.45
N MET A 210 -14.55 -21.41 -12.21
CA MET A 210 -14.99 -20.63 -11.06
C MET A 210 -14.00 -19.50 -10.74
N GLU A 211 -14.49 -18.37 -10.28
CA GLU A 211 -13.68 -17.21 -9.89
C GLU A 211 -12.60 -17.61 -8.85
N TYR A 212 -12.94 -18.42 -7.84
CA TYR A 212 -11.98 -18.90 -6.83
C TYR A 212 -10.93 -19.87 -7.39
N GLU A 213 -11.16 -20.56 -8.51
CA GLU A 213 -10.12 -21.38 -9.14
C GLU A 213 -9.04 -20.49 -9.76
N ILE A 214 -9.43 -19.35 -10.32
CA ILE A 214 -8.51 -18.35 -10.82
C ILE A 214 -7.71 -17.73 -9.67
N GLU A 215 -8.37 -17.39 -8.56
CA GLU A 215 -7.72 -16.89 -7.34
C GLU A 215 -6.68 -17.89 -6.82
N ALA A 216 -7.01 -19.18 -6.79
CA ALA A 216 -6.09 -20.23 -6.37
C ALA A 216 -4.84 -20.31 -7.25
N ASP A 217 -4.96 -20.14 -8.56
CA ASP A 217 -3.83 -20.10 -9.47
C ASP A 217 -2.93 -18.88 -9.26
N VAL A 218 -3.54 -17.70 -8.97
CA VAL A 218 -2.80 -16.47 -8.67
C VAL A 218 -2.01 -16.60 -7.38
N ILE A 219 -2.65 -17.00 -6.28
CA ILE A 219 -1.96 -17.14 -4.98
C ILE A 219 -0.86 -18.20 -5.03
N HIS A 220 -1.06 -19.31 -5.78
CA HIS A 220 -0.02 -20.29 -6.00
C HIS A 220 1.23 -19.66 -6.65
N GLU A 221 1.05 -18.82 -7.68
CA GLU A 221 2.17 -18.19 -8.36
C GLU A 221 2.92 -17.22 -7.43
N PHE A 222 2.20 -16.46 -6.63
CA PHE A 222 2.78 -15.54 -5.64
C PHE A 222 3.62 -16.28 -4.59
N ILE A 223 3.04 -17.28 -3.94
CA ILE A 223 3.70 -18.00 -2.86
C ILE A 223 4.95 -18.75 -3.34
N ARG A 224 4.91 -19.41 -4.53
CA ARG A 224 6.07 -20.13 -5.06
C ARG A 224 7.23 -19.22 -5.42
N ASN A 225 6.96 -17.94 -5.67
CA ASN A 225 7.96 -16.93 -6.04
C ASN A 225 8.33 -15.99 -4.88
N ARG A 226 8.21 -16.47 -3.62
CA ARG A 226 8.69 -15.81 -2.40
C ARG A 226 7.85 -14.62 -1.93
N SER A 227 6.70 -14.36 -2.51
CA SER A 227 5.70 -13.44 -1.97
C SER A 227 5.02 -14.06 -0.73
N ARG A 228 4.46 -13.23 0.15
CA ARG A 228 3.55 -13.70 1.22
C ARG A 228 2.16 -13.99 0.70
N GLY A 229 1.81 -13.46 -0.46
CA GLY A 229 0.51 -13.59 -1.08
C GLY A 229 0.04 -12.27 -1.69
N PHE A 230 -1.24 -12.05 -1.64
CA PHE A 230 -1.86 -10.83 -2.12
C PHE A 230 -1.49 -9.62 -1.26
N ALA A 231 -1.27 -8.46 -1.91
CA ALA A 231 -1.10 -7.17 -1.25
C ALA A 231 -2.43 -6.70 -0.61
N TYR A 232 -3.54 -7.05 -1.21
CA TYR A 232 -4.93 -6.79 -0.78
C TYR A 232 -5.84 -7.94 -1.20
N THR A 233 -7.08 -7.98 -0.69
CA THR A 233 -8.05 -9.01 -1.07
C THR A 233 -8.34 -8.92 -2.57
N PRO A 234 -8.09 -10.00 -3.35
CA PRO A 234 -8.23 -9.95 -4.80
C PRO A 234 -9.69 -9.85 -5.23
N ILE A 235 -9.92 -9.16 -6.33
CA ILE A 235 -11.21 -9.06 -7.01
C ILE A 235 -11.14 -9.90 -8.29
N ILE A 236 -11.94 -10.95 -8.36
CA ILE A 236 -12.06 -11.82 -9.54
C ILE A 236 -13.55 -11.82 -9.93
N ALA A 237 -13.95 -10.89 -10.77
CA ALA A 237 -15.34 -10.51 -10.97
C ALA A 237 -15.81 -10.77 -12.41
N SER A 238 -16.63 -11.78 -12.62
CA SER A 238 -17.19 -12.12 -13.93
C SER A 238 -18.56 -11.49 -14.17
N GLY A 239 -18.82 -11.04 -15.40
CA GLY A 239 -20.09 -10.50 -15.85
C GLY A 239 -20.56 -9.33 -14.96
N LYS A 240 -21.76 -9.44 -14.36
CA LYS A 240 -22.37 -8.38 -13.53
C LYS A 240 -21.53 -8.04 -12.27
N ASN A 241 -20.75 -9.01 -11.77
CA ASN A 241 -19.92 -8.81 -10.59
C ASN A 241 -18.84 -7.73 -10.83
N ALA A 242 -18.40 -7.56 -12.09
CA ALA A 242 -17.47 -6.53 -12.49
C ALA A 242 -18.00 -5.08 -12.28
N CYS A 243 -19.30 -4.91 -12.01
CA CYS A 243 -19.89 -3.62 -11.66
C CYS A 243 -19.89 -3.34 -10.14
N VAL A 244 -19.39 -4.27 -9.31
CA VAL A 244 -19.21 -4.10 -7.88
C VAL A 244 -17.73 -3.80 -7.61
N LEU A 245 -17.40 -2.56 -7.23
CA LEU A 245 -16.01 -2.08 -7.18
C LEU A 245 -15.10 -2.90 -6.25
N HIS A 246 -15.62 -3.37 -5.12
CA HIS A 246 -14.90 -4.21 -4.16
C HIS A 246 -15.59 -5.57 -4.01
N TYR A 247 -15.76 -6.27 -5.14
CA TYR A 247 -16.26 -7.64 -5.14
C TYR A 247 -15.17 -8.61 -4.71
N ILE A 248 -15.35 -9.24 -3.57
CA ILE A 248 -14.34 -10.12 -2.94
C ILE A 248 -14.83 -11.55 -2.69
N GLU A 249 -16.08 -11.86 -3.00
CA GLU A 249 -16.65 -13.19 -2.79
C GLU A 249 -16.03 -14.24 -3.70
N ASN A 250 -15.67 -13.87 -4.93
CA ASN A 250 -14.98 -14.71 -5.92
C ASN A 250 -15.57 -16.13 -6.05
N ASN A 251 -16.91 -16.23 -6.03
CA ASN A 251 -17.61 -17.51 -5.87
C ASN A 251 -18.54 -17.87 -7.05
N CYS A 252 -18.52 -17.09 -8.12
CA CYS A 252 -19.38 -17.32 -9.28
C CYS A 252 -18.65 -18.09 -10.39
N GLU A 253 -19.47 -18.71 -11.26
CA GLU A 253 -18.99 -19.32 -12.50
C GLU A 253 -18.80 -18.26 -13.58
N CYS A 254 -17.67 -18.28 -14.27
CA CYS A 254 -17.39 -17.45 -15.45
C CYS A 254 -18.17 -18.05 -16.64
N LYS A 255 -19.11 -17.28 -17.19
CA LYS A 255 -20.01 -17.75 -18.27
C LYS A 255 -19.52 -17.34 -19.65
N GLU A 256 -19.98 -18.08 -20.65
CA GLU A 256 -19.80 -17.64 -22.03
C GLU A 256 -20.43 -16.28 -22.29
N GLY A 257 -19.67 -15.39 -22.92
CA GLY A 257 -20.09 -14.01 -23.19
C GLY A 257 -19.77 -13.02 -22.09
N ASP A 258 -19.36 -13.46 -20.89
CA ASP A 258 -18.92 -12.57 -19.84
C ASP A 258 -17.56 -11.95 -20.15
N VAL A 259 -17.33 -10.75 -19.62
CA VAL A 259 -16.01 -10.21 -19.37
C VAL A 259 -15.69 -10.44 -17.90
N ILE A 260 -14.49 -10.92 -17.60
CA ILE A 260 -13.98 -11.02 -16.25
C ILE A 260 -13.02 -9.86 -15.98
N LEU A 261 -13.30 -9.10 -14.92
CA LEU A 261 -12.45 -8.09 -14.34
C LEU A 261 -11.65 -8.75 -13.23
N MET A 262 -10.33 -8.62 -13.30
CA MET A 262 -9.42 -9.17 -12.32
C MET A 262 -8.53 -8.06 -11.81
N ASP A 263 -8.63 -7.79 -10.51
CA ASP A 263 -7.89 -6.77 -9.80
C ASP A 263 -7.17 -7.41 -8.63
N PHE A 264 -5.86 -7.54 -8.76
CA PHE A 264 -4.99 -8.17 -7.78
C PHE A 264 -3.55 -7.70 -7.94
N GLY A 265 -2.84 -7.70 -6.81
CA GLY A 265 -1.42 -7.41 -6.76
C GLY A 265 -0.68 -8.32 -5.78
N ALA A 266 0.57 -8.64 -6.10
CA ALA A 266 1.47 -9.34 -5.20
C ALA A 266 2.01 -8.40 -4.13
N GLU A 267 2.26 -8.95 -2.93
CA GLU A 267 3.13 -8.33 -1.95
C GLU A 267 4.54 -8.91 -2.09
N TYR A 268 5.57 -8.08 -2.14
CA TYR A 268 6.96 -8.54 -2.03
C TYR A 268 7.76 -7.64 -1.08
N ALA A 269 8.33 -8.23 -0.05
CA ALA A 269 9.11 -7.51 0.98
C ALA A 269 8.33 -6.33 1.62
N ASN A 270 7.06 -6.52 1.90
CA ASN A 270 6.06 -5.56 2.37
C ASN A 270 5.63 -4.50 1.34
N TYR A 271 6.24 -4.41 0.16
CA TYR A 271 5.79 -3.51 -0.91
C TYR A 271 4.68 -4.15 -1.73
N ALA A 272 3.69 -3.34 -2.07
CA ALA A 272 2.53 -3.74 -2.87
C ALA A 272 2.78 -3.48 -4.35
N SER A 273 2.10 -4.25 -5.21
CA SER A 273 1.75 -3.88 -6.58
C SER A 273 0.24 -3.86 -6.72
N ASP A 274 -0.25 -3.20 -7.75
CA ASP A 274 -1.67 -3.08 -8.05
C ASP A 274 -1.92 -3.19 -9.57
N MET A 275 -2.81 -4.09 -9.96
CA MET A 275 -3.07 -4.29 -11.38
C MET A 275 -4.48 -4.76 -11.65
N THR A 276 -5.21 -4.05 -12.49
CA THR A 276 -6.50 -4.52 -13.02
C THR A 276 -6.41 -4.83 -14.51
N ARG A 277 -6.95 -5.99 -14.89
CA ARG A 277 -7.14 -6.41 -16.29
C ARG A 277 -8.53 -6.98 -16.49
N CYS A 278 -9.06 -6.72 -17.70
CA CYS A 278 -10.32 -7.29 -18.16
C CYS A 278 -10.09 -8.15 -19.39
N VAL A 279 -10.60 -9.37 -19.39
CA VAL A 279 -10.54 -10.28 -20.53
C VAL A 279 -11.89 -10.94 -20.79
N PRO A 280 -12.22 -11.25 -22.07
CA PRO A 280 -13.44 -11.98 -22.38
C PRO A 280 -13.26 -13.45 -22.01
N VAL A 281 -14.19 -14.02 -21.23
CA VAL A 281 -14.16 -15.43 -20.79
C VAL A 281 -14.10 -16.39 -21.97
N SER A 282 -14.78 -16.08 -23.07
CA SER A 282 -14.78 -16.87 -24.31
C SER A 282 -13.59 -16.57 -25.24
N GLY A 283 -12.58 -15.79 -24.76
CA GLY A 283 -11.38 -15.45 -25.54
C GLY A 283 -11.58 -14.37 -26.61
N LYS A 284 -12.80 -13.85 -26.81
CA LYS A 284 -13.10 -12.82 -27.81
C LYS A 284 -14.17 -11.84 -27.31
N PHE A 285 -13.85 -10.56 -27.36
CA PHE A 285 -14.82 -9.49 -27.05
C PHE A 285 -15.94 -9.40 -28.10
N THR A 286 -17.14 -9.10 -27.65
CA THR A 286 -18.22 -8.58 -28.53
C THR A 286 -17.86 -7.16 -29.01
N PRO A 287 -18.49 -6.64 -30.07
CA PRO A 287 -18.25 -5.25 -30.50
C PRO A 287 -18.45 -4.24 -29.36
N ARG A 288 -19.52 -4.34 -28.61
CA ARG A 288 -19.83 -3.42 -27.48
C ARG A 288 -18.78 -3.51 -26.37
N GLN A 289 -18.39 -4.71 -25.95
CA GLN A 289 -17.33 -4.90 -24.95
C GLN A 289 -16.01 -4.30 -25.40
N LYS A 290 -15.65 -4.47 -26.69
CA LYS A 290 -14.44 -3.91 -27.29
C LYS A 290 -14.49 -2.38 -27.32
N ASP A 291 -15.63 -1.78 -27.62
CA ASP A 291 -15.80 -0.32 -27.65
C ASP A 291 -15.60 0.27 -26.25
N VAL A 292 -16.20 -0.31 -25.21
CA VAL A 292 -16.04 0.10 -23.80
C VAL A 292 -14.57 -0.11 -23.36
N TYR A 293 -13.98 -1.27 -23.66
CA TYR A 293 -12.57 -1.54 -23.33
C TYR A 293 -11.63 -0.51 -23.95
N ASN A 294 -11.84 -0.19 -25.22
CA ASN A 294 -11.01 0.78 -25.94
C ASN A 294 -11.19 2.20 -25.39
N ALA A 295 -12.40 2.57 -24.92
CA ALA A 295 -12.65 3.86 -24.28
C ALA A 295 -11.83 3.98 -22.98
N VAL A 296 -11.90 2.98 -22.08
CA VAL A 296 -11.10 2.94 -20.86
C VAL A 296 -9.60 2.99 -21.18
N LEU A 297 -9.14 2.24 -22.19
CA LEU A 297 -7.74 2.21 -22.59
C LEU A 297 -7.25 3.59 -23.11
N ARG A 298 -8.10 4.34 -23.84
CA ARG A 298 -7.75 5.70 -24.26
C ARG A 298 -7.62 6.64 -23.07
N VAL A 299 -8.57 6.57 -22.13
CA VAL A 299 -8.50 7.38 -20.89
C VAL A 299 -7.23 7.03 -20.10
N MET A 300 -6.94 5.73 -19.87
CA MET A 300 -5.75 5.29 -19.16
C MET A 300 -4.45 5.83 -19.80
N LYS A 301 -4.32 5.71 -21.12
CA LYS A 301 -3.14 6.22 -21.85
C LYS A 301 -2.99 7.74 -21.78
N ALA A 302 -4.10 8.48 -21.71
CA ALA A 302 -4.08 9.93 -21.53
C ALA A 302 -3.79 10.31 -20.08
N ALA A 303 -4.44 9.67 -19.12
CA ALA A 303 -4.26 9.89 -17.70
C ALA A 303 -2.81 9.64 -17.25
N LYS A 304 -2.19 8.54 -17.71
CA LYS A 304 -0.79 8.24 -17.41
C LYS A 304 0.15 9.42 -17.74
N LYS A 305 -0.09 10.10 -18.86
CA LYS A 305 0.77 11.22 -19.31
C LYS A 305 0.67 12.46 -18.42
N LEU A 306 -0.36 12.56 -17.60
CA LEU A 306 -0.58 13.66 -16.67
C LEU A 306 0.12 13.44 -15.32
N LEU A 307 0.60 12.22 -15.03
CA LEU A 307 1.36 11.89 -13.81
C LEU A 307 2.82 12.33 -13.98
N VAL A 308 3.07 13.62 -13.85
CA VAL A 308 4.38 14.26 -14.02
C VAL A 308 4.68 15.19 -12.84
N PRO A 309 5.97 15.49 -12.56
CA PRO A 309 6.32 16.44 -11.50
C PRO A 309 5.62 17.79 -11.66
N GLY A 310 5.13 18.34 -10.55
CA GLY A 310 4.40 19.60 -10.51
C GLY A 310 2.88 19.50 -10.64
N THR A 311 2.33 18.36 -11.04
CA THR A 311 0.87 18.13 -11.13
C THR A 311 0.27 18.05 -9.72
N LEU A 312 -0.90 18.66 -9.50
CA LEU A 312 -1.72 18.47 -8.31
C LEU A 312 -2.71 17.32 -8.53
N LEU A 313 -2.80 16.38 -7.58
CA LEU A 313 -3.67 15.21 -7.71
C LEU A 313 -5.14 15.56 -7.95
N ASN A 314 -5.65 16.62 -7.33
CA ASN A 314 -7.03 17.05 -7.54
C ASN A 314 -7.26 17.53 -8.98
N GLU A 315 -6.34 18.36 -9.53
CA GLU A 315 -6.41 18.83 -10.92
C GLU A 315 -6.28 17.65 -11.90
N TYR A 316 -5.41 16.68 -11.58
CA TYR A 316 -5.29 15.44 -12.34
C TYR A 316 -6.61 14.67 -12.41
N HIS A 317 -7.28 14.47 -11.26
CA HIS A 317 -8.56 13.74 -11.23
C HIS A 317 -9.66 14.48 -12.01
N GLU A 318 -9.71 15.80 -11.93
CA GLU A 318 -10.66 16.62 -12.70
C GLU A 318 -10.43 16.48 -14.21
N GLU A 319 -9.16 16.53 -14.65
CA GLU A 319 -8.83 16.42 -16.07
C GLU A 319 -9.15 15.01 -16.61
N VAL A 320 -8.85 13.96 -15.84
CA VAL A 320 -9.25 12.59 -16.21
C VAL A 320 -10.77 12.44 -16.26
N GLY A 321 -11.50 13.10 -15.35
CA GLY A 321 -12.95 13.15 -15.39
C GLY A 321 -13.49 13.71 -16.71
N LYS A 322 -12.90 14.81 -17.21
CA LYS A 322 -13.25 15.41 -18.51
C LYS A 322 -12.93 14.49 -19.71
N LEU A 323 -11.84 13.73 -19.61
CA LEU A 323 -11.50 12.73 -20.62
C LEU A 323 -12.53 11.59 -20.63
N MET A 324 -12.90 11.10 -19.46
CA MET A 324 -13.92 10.06 -19.30
C MET A 324 -15.30 10.52 -19.81
N GLU A 325 -15.69 11.75 -19.54
CA GLU A 325 -16.95 12.35 -19.99
C GLU A 325 -17.09 12.26 -21.52
N LYS A 326 -16.02 12.64 -22.27
CA LYS A 326 -15.98 12.54 -23.74
C LYS A 326 -16.18 11.11 -24.24
N GLU A 327 -15.54 10.13 -23.59
CA GLU A 327 -15.69 8.73 -23.96
C GLU A 327 -17.09 8.19 -23.67
N LEU A 328 -17.70 8.59 -22.54
CA LEU A 328 -19.06 8.18 -22.19
C LEU A 328 -20.11 8.75 -23.16
N ILE A 329 -19.92 9.98 -23.64
CA ILE A 329 -20.77 10.56 -24.70
C ILE A 329 -20.65 9.74 -25.98
N GLN A 330 -19.43 9.41 -26.42
CA GLN A 330 -19.21 8.60 -27.62
C GLN A 330 -19.80 7.19 -27.52
N LEU A 331 -19.82 6.62 -26.32
CA LEU A 331 -20.43 5.32 -26.04
C LEU A 331 -21.97 5.39 -25.93
N GLY A 332 -22.57 6.59 -25.95
CA GLY A 332 -24.00 6.81 -25.78
C GLY A 332 -24.50 6.54 -24.36
N LEU A 333 -23.61 6.61 -23.36
CA LEU A 333 -23.94 6.36 -21.95
C LEU A 333 -24.43 7.63 -21.23
N ILE A 334 -23.93 8.78 -21.63
CA ILE A 334 -24.39 10.12 -21.24
C ILE A 334 -24.55 11.00 -22.47
N THR A 335 -25.20 12.14 -22.33
CA THR A 335 -25.44 13.11 -23.40
C THR A 335 -24.78 14.44 -23.11
N ASP A 336 -24.61 15.30 -24.13
CA ASP A 336 -24.16 16.68 -23.95
C ASP A 336 -25.14 17.47 -23.04
N GLU A 337 -26.42 17.11 -23.02
CA GLU A 337 -27.44 17.71 -22.14
C GLU A 337 -27.20 17.32 -20.67
N ASP A 338 -26.82 16.05 -20.38
CA ASP A 338 -26.45 15.61 -19.04
C ASP A 338 -25.24 16.40 -18.52
N VAL A 339 -24.25 16.63 -19.38
CA VAL A 339 -23.06 17.42 -19.06
C VAL A 339 -23.42 18.90 -18.85
N ALA A 340 -24.26 19.48 -19.69
CA ALA A 340 -24.68 20.89 -19.56
C ALA A 340 -25.47 21.14 -18.26
N ASN A 341 -26.18 20.13 -17.76
CA ASN A 341 -27.04 20.22 -16.56
C ASN A 341 -26.38 19.64 -15.29
N GLN A 342 -25.12 19.17 -15.35
CA GLN A 342 -24.43 18.57 -14.19
C GLN A 342 -24.10 19.61 -13.11
N SER A 343 -24.03 19.17 -11.87
CA SER A 343 -23.48 19.98 -10.79
C SER A 343 -21.96 19.72 -10.60
N PRO A 344 -21.19 20.70 -10.11
CA PRO A 344 -19.78 20.49 -9.80
C PRO A 344 -19.52 19.35 -8.81
N GLU A 345 -20.42 19.14 -7.84
CA GLU A 345 -20.32 18.10 -6.82
C GLU A 345 -20.63 16.70 -7.36
N LEU A 346 -21.45 16.62 -8.43
CA LEU A 346 -21.85 15.37 -9.05
C LEU A 346 -21.77 15.46 -10.58
N PRO A 347 -20.56 15.40 -11.16
CA PRO A 347 -20.36 15.38 -12.60
C PRO A 347 -21.04 14.18 -13.27
N ALA A 348 -21.56 14.34 -14.48
CA ALA A 348 -22.33 13.34 -15.20
C ALA A 348 -21.56 12.01 -15.40
N TYR A 349 -20.26 12.08 -15.59
CA TYR A 349 -19.43 10.88 -15.74
C TYR A 349 -19.41 9.98 -14.50
N LYS A 350 -19.67 10.51 -13.29
CA LYS A 350 -19.72 9.75 -12.03
C LYS A 350 -20.77 8.64 -12.01
N LYS A 351 -21.75 8.70 -12.91
CA LYS A 351 -22.74 7.63 -13.05
C LYS A 351 -22.11 6.30 -13.47
N TYR A 352 -21.08 6.34 -14.30
CA TYR A 352 -20.41 5.16 -14.85
C TYR A 352 -18.93 5.06 -14.48
N PHE A 353 -18.33 6.12 -13.91
CA PHE A 353 -16.98 6.16 -13.38
C PHE A 353 -16.97 6.91 -12.03
N MET A 354 -17.27 6.19 -10.96
CA MET A 354 -17.59 6.77 -9.65
C MET A 354 -16.38 6.85 -8.69
N HIS A 355 -15.24 6.24 -9.00
CA HIS A 355 -14.03 6.25 -8.16
C HIS A 355 -12.94 7.22 -8.67
N GLY A 356 -11.85 7.35 -7.93
CA GLY A 356 -10.65 8.09 -8.35
C GLY A 356 -9.86 7.32 -9.41
N THR A 357 -8.99 8.02 -10.13
CA THR A 357 -8.14 7.39 -11.17
C THR A 357 -6.82 6.90 -10.62
N SER A 358 -6.35 7.47 -9.50
CA SER A 358 -5.01 7.19 -8.98
C SER A 358 -4.96 7.36 -7.47
N HIS A 359 -4.10 6.58 -6.84
CA HIS A 359 -3.69 6.73 -5.45
C HIS A 359 -2.19 6.43 -5.31
N TYR A 360 -1.59 6.84 -4.21
CA TYR A 360 -0.22 6.45 -3.86
C TYR A 360 -0.11 4.94 -3.69
N LEU A 361 1.03 4.38 -4.09
CA LEU A 361 1.37 2.96 -3.94
C LEU A 361 2.74 2.83 -3.27
N GLY A 362 2.92 1.82 -2.43
CA GLY A 362 4.20 1.54 -1.76
C GLY A 362 4.12 0.39 -0.76
N LEU A 363 4.40 0.66 0.51
CA LEU A 363 4.26 -0.31 1.60
C LEU A 363 2.79 -0.66 1.90
N ASP A 364 1.88 0.24 1.57
CA ASP A 364 0.45 -0.04 1.49
C ASP A 364 0.00 0.04 0.03
N VAL A 365 -1.05 -0.70 -0.34
CA VAL A 365 -1.68 -0.56 -1.66
C VAL A 365 -2.25 0.85 -1.82
N HIS A 366 -2.98 1.35 -0.83
CA HIS A 366 -3.32 2.75 -0.68
C HIS A 366 -2.29 3.40 0.25
N ASP A 367 -1.14 3.81 -0.31
CA ASP A 367 -0.03 4.32 0.48
C ASP A 367 -0.24 5.78 0.91
N VAL A 368 0.61 6.23 1.82
CA VAL A 368 0.60 7.60 2.36
C VAL A 368 1.25 8.59 1.41
N GLY A 369 0.78 9.83 1.46
CA GLY A 369 1.30 10.95 0.68
C GLY A 369 0.44 12.21 0.87
N SER A 370 0.86 13.33 0.28
CA SER A 370 0.12 14.59 0.32
C SER A 370 -0.86 14.70 -0.85
N TRP A 371 -2.10 15.08 -0.57
CA TRP A 371 -3.11 15.38 -1.59
C TRP A 371 -3.14 16.84 -2.01
N THR A 372 -2.38 17.69 -1.31
CA THR A 372 -2.36 19.15 -1.50
C THR A 372 -1.03 19.66 -2.02
N GLU A 373 0.02 18.85 -1.97
CA GLU A 373 1.33 19.17 -2.53
C GLU A 373 1.49 18.60 -3.94
N PRO A 374 2.30 19.23 -4.80
CA PRO A 374 2.56 18.72 -6.14
C PRO A 374 3.22 17.34 -6.14
N ILE A 375 2.96 16.57 -7.18
CA ILE A 375 3.66 15.31 -7.46
C ILE A 375 5.15 15.59 -7.67
N GLU A 376 5.99 14.72 -7.11
CA GLU A 376 7.45 14.76 -7.26
C GLU A 376 7.97 13.50 -7.97
N ALA A 377 9.14 13.61 -8.61
CA ALA A 377 9.84 12.44 -9.14
C ALA A 377 10.19 11.45 -8.01
N GLY A 378 10.08 10.16 -8.27
CA GLY A 378 10.22 9.08 -7.28
C GLY A 378 8.91 8.67 -6.61
N MET A 379 7.80 9.40 -6.80
CA MET A 379 6.48 8.95 -6.36
C MET A 379 5.94 7.86 -7.29
N VAL A 380 5.17 6.92 -6.71
CA VAL A 380 4.50 5.85 -7.45
C VAL A 380 3.01 5.95 -7.21
N PHE A 381 2.24 5.88 -8.31
CA PHE A 381 0.78 5.94 -8.30
C PHE A 381 0.19 4.81 -9.12
N THR A 382 -1.03 4.40 -8.79
CA THR A 382 -1.87 3.63 -9.73
C THR A 382 -2.39 4.55 -10.84
N CYS A 383 -2.81 3.95 -11.95
CA CYS A 383 -3.59 4.63 -12.98
C CYS A 383 -4.68 3.66 -13.44
N GLU A 384 -5.91 3.84 -12.91
CA GLU A 384 -6.98 2.82 -12.88
C GLU A 384 -8.36 3.32 -13.37
N PRO A 385 -8.50 4.00 -14.51
CA PRO A 385 -9.81 4.38 -14.98
C PRO A 385 -10.70 3.16 -15.27
N GLY A 386 -12.02 3.31 -15.04
CA GLY A 386 -12.98 2.25 -15.31
C GLY A 386 -14.32 2.79 -15.79
N ILE A 387 -15.10 1.94 -16.49
CA ILE A 387 -16.47 2.18 -16.90
C ILE A 387 -17.32 0.99 -16.45
N TYR A 388 -18.37 1.25 -15.72
CA TYR A 388 -19.26 0.24 -15.13
C TYR A 388 -20.68 0.48 -15.59
N ILE A 389 -21.26 -0.49 -16.33
CA ILE A 389 -22.59 -0.43 -16.96
C ILE A 389 -23.43 -1.57 -16.39
N PRO A 390 -24.09 -1.37 -15.24
CA PRO A 390 -24.90 -2.42 -14.61
C PRO A 390 -26.00 -2.96 -15.53
N GLU A 391 -26.58 -2.09 -16.37
CA GLU A 391 -27.64 -2.43 -17.31
C GLU A 391 -27.17 -3.42 -18.40
N GLU A 392 -25.86 -3.44 -18.68
CA GLU A 392 -25.23 -4.35 -19.66
C GLU A 392 -24.47 -5.50 -18.97
N ASN A 393 -24.45 -5.59 -17.63
CA ASN A 393 -23.61 -6.50 -16.84
C ASN A 393 -22.13 -6.42 -17.25
N LEU A 394 -21.64 -5.23 -17.51
CA LEU A 394 -20.30 -4.97 -18.06
C LEU A 394 -19.56 -3.94 -17.20
N GLY A 395 -18.48 -4.37 -16.58
CA GLY A 395 -17.49 -3.51 -15.93
C GLY A 395 -16.11 -3.70 -16.58
N ILE A 396 -15.46 -2.60 -16.88
CA ILE A 396 -14.08 -2.57 -17.41
C ILE A 396 -13.28 -1.61 -16.57
N ARG A 397 -12.20 -2.09 -15.94
CA ARG A 397 -11.12 -1.30 -15.33
C ARG A 397 -9.80 -1.76 -15.90
N LEU A 398 -8.92 -0.83 -16.20
CA LEU A 398 -7.55 -1.10 -16.62
C LEU A 398 -6.62 -0.29 -15.75
N GLU A 399 -5.62 -0.92 -15.19
CA GLU A 399 -4.76 -0.33 -14.18
C GLU A 399 -3.32 -0.77 -14.33
N ASN A 400 -2.41 0.17 -14.15
CA ASN A 400 -0.98 -0.06 -14.02
C ASN A 400 -0.41 0.81 -12.89
N ASP A 401 0.73 0.38 -12.35
CA ASP A 401 1.54 1.16 -11.44
C ASP A 401 2.48 2.08 -12.22
N ILE A 402 2.51 3.34 -11.88
CA ILE A 402 3.21 4.39 -12.61
C ILE A 402 4.25 5.05 -11.71
N LEU A 403 5.52 4.90 -12.07
CA LEU A 403 6.62 5.66 -11.46
C LEU A 403 6.72 7.03 -12.14
N VAL A 404 6.64 8.08 -11.34
CA VAL A 404 6.89 9.46 -11.80
C VAL A 404 8.39 9.70 -11.88
N THR A 405 8.88 10.16 -13.02
CA THR A 405 10.30 10.54 -13.20
C THR A 405 10.44 11.92 -13.79
N GLU A 406 11.63 12.51 -13.71
CA GLU A 406 11.95 13.79 -14.35
C GLU A 406 11.76 13.76 -15.90
N ASN A 407 11.85 12.57 -16.49
CA ASN A 407 11.72 12.37 -17.95
C ASN A 407 10.31 11.96 -18.37
N GLY A 408 9.35 11.96 -17.44
CA GLY A 408 7.97 11.53 -17.62
C GLY A 408 7.62 10.24 -16.88
N PRO A 409 6.36 9.79 -17.00
CA PRO A 409 5.87 8.60 -16.30
C PRO A 409 6.41 7.30 -16.92
N VAL A 410 6.87 6.40 -16.05
CA VAL A 410 7.32 5.04 -16.41
C VAL A 410 6.26 4.06 -15.89
N ASP A 411 5.88 3.12 -16.78
CA ASP A 411 4.85 2.11 -16.54
C ASP A 411 5.50 0.77 -16.22
#